data_ee20b6bc523cef4fe07e96c597fad57b
#
_entry.id   ee20b6bc523cef4fe07e96c597fad57b
#
_cell.length_a   1.000
_cell.length_b   1.000
_cell.length_c   1.000
_cell.angle_alpha   90.00
_cell.angle_beta   90.00
_cell.angle_gamma   90.00
#
_symmetry.space_group_name_H-M   'P 1'
#
loop_
_entity.id
_entity.type
_entity.pdbx_description
1 polymer ?
#
loop_
_entity_poly.entity_id
_entity_poly.type
_entity_poly.pdbx_seq_one_letter_code
_entity_poly.pdbx_strand_id
1 'polypeptide(L)'
;MSPDWILVDGYSVLHAWPRFATRKARQLSLQQRREVLVGLLRQYADHSRRRVTVVFDAYAAKHKAEGKEPTHGVEVLFSERGKTADDVIERLVAGTGDKGKILVVTSDNAERQTVEAMGAQTTSAEVFEADVEAVLRELAGMVRLHTRRRSIGPRHDDWEP
;
A
#
# COMPACT_ATOMS: atom_id res chain seq x y z
N MET A 1 15.35 14.03 -0.52
CA MET A 1 14.13 14.42 0.20
C MET A 1 13.25 13.19 0.37
N SER A 2 12.82 12.92 1.59
CA SER A 2 11.97 11.75 1.86
C SER A 2 10.55 12.00 1.33
N PRO A 3 9.94 11.07 0.58
CA PRO A 3 8.59 11.27 0.06
C PRO A 3 7.54 11.22 1.17
N ASP A 4 6.58 12.12 1.10
CA ASP A 4 5.46 12.19 2.03
C ASP A 4 4.21 11.47 1.51
N TRP A 5 4.12 11.32 0.19
CA TRP A 5 2.97 10.75 -0.47
C TRP A 5 3.40 9.63 -1.42
N ILE A 6 2.86 8.45 -1.21
CA ILE A 6 3.15 7.27 -2.03
C ILE A 6 1.92 6.97 -2.89
N LEU A 7 2.10 7.04 -4.21
CA LEU A 7 1.09 6.66 -5.19
C LEU A 7 1.42 5.26 -5.71
N VAL A 8 0.54 4.31 -5.48
CA VAL A 8 0.75 2.91 -5.82
C VAL A 8 -0.11 2.51 -7.02
N ASP A 9 0.54 2.03 -8.08
CA ASP A 9 -0.15 1.31 -9.14
C ASP A 9 -0.51 -0.09 -8.63
N GLY A 10 -1.79 -0.28 -8.31
CA GLY A 10 -2.26 -1.50 -7.63
C GLY A 10 -1.99 -2.76 -8.43
N TYR A 11 -2.13 -2.75 -9.75
CA TYR A 11 -1.88 -3.94 -10.57
C TYR A 11 -0.41 -4.28 -10.70
N SER A 12 0.47 -3.28 -10.77
CA SER A 12 1.92 -3.53 -10.72
C SER A 12 2.28 -4.33 -9.47
N VAL A 13 1.73 -3.96 -8.33
CA VAL A 13 1.98 -4.64 -7.06
C VAL A 13 1.34 -6.03 -7.03
N LEU A 14 0.09 -6.17 -7.44
CA LEU A 14 -0.59 -7.47 -7.46
C LEU A 14 0.08 -8.47 -8.39
N HIS A 15 0.70 -8.01 -9.49
CA HIS A 15 1.43 -8.87 -10.42
C HIS A 15 2.85 -9.18 -9.94
N ALA A 16 3.51 -8.25 -9.27
CA ALA A 16 4.92 -8.37 -8.93
C ALA A 16 5.18 -9.07 -7.60
N TRP A 17 4.30 -8.92 -6.62
CA TRP A 17 4.55 -9.43 -5.28
C TRP A 17 4.33 -10.94 -5.18
N PRO A 18 5.33 -11.73 -4.73
CA PRO A 18 5.23 -13.18 -4.63
C PRO A 18 4.05 -13.68 -3.81
N ARG A 19 3.63 -12.94 -2.78
CA ARG A 19 2.48 -13.34 -1.96
C ARG A 19 1.18 -13.45 -2.76
N PHE A 20 1.04 -12.71 -3.86
CA PHE A 20 -0.13 -12.78 -4.75
C PHE A 20 0.03 -13.82 -5.86
N ALA A 21 1.22 -14.41 -5.99
CA ALA A 21 1.49 -15.48 -6.95
C ALA A 21 1.34 -16.89 -6.37
N THR A 22 1.10 -17.01 -5.07
CA THR A 22 0.93 -18.32 -4.42
C THR A 22 -0.34 -19.00 -4.89
N ARG A 23 -0.39 -20.34 -4.78
CA ARG A 23 -1.57 -21.12 -5.12
C ARG A 23 -2.80 -20.66 -4.34
N LYS A 24 -2.63 -20.36 -3.06
CA LYS A 24 -3.71 -19.86 -2.19
C LYS A 24 -4.23 -18.50 -2.67
N ALA A 25 -3.33 -17.59 -3.03
CA ALA A 25 -3.70 -16.26 -3.53
C ALA A 25 -4.42 -16.32 -4.88
N ARG A 26 -4.05 -17.27 -5.75
CA ARG A 26 -4.71 -17.45 -7.05
C ARG A 26 -6.15 -17.95 -6.94
N GLN A 27 -6.53 -18.52 -5.81
CA GLN A 27 -7.92 -18.93 -5.53
C GLN A 27 -8.78 -17.75 -5.10
N LEU A 28 -8.18 -16.63 -4.71
CA LEU A 28 -8.89 -15.41 -4.37
C LEU A 28 -9.37 -14.70 -5.62
N SER A 29 -10.54 -14.06 -5.54
CA SER A 29 -11.00 -13.15 -6.57
C SER A 29 -10.07 -11.94 -6.66
N LEU A 30 -10.14 -11.21 -7.76
CA LEU A 30 -9.39 -9.96 -7.90
C LEU A 30 -9.77 -8.96 -6.80
N GLN A 31 -11.05 -8.86 -6.48
CA GLN A 31 -11.52 -8.01 -5.38
C GLN A 31 -10.91 -8.40 -4.04
N GLN A 32 -10.86 -9.69 -3.73
CA GLN A 32 -10.26 -10.19 -2.50
C GLN A 32 -8.76 -9.87 -2.44
N ARG A 33 -8.03 -10.04 -3.55
CA ARG A 33 -6.61 -9.68 -3.63
C ARG A 33 -6.39 -8.18 -3.43
N ARG A 34 -7.25 -7.34 -4.01
CA ARG A 34 -7.20 -5.89 -3.75
C ARG A 34 -7.41 -5.57 -2.28
N GLU A 35 -8.38 -6.21 -1.63
CA GLU A 35 -8.65 -6.02 -0.20
C GLU A 35 -7.45 -6.42 0.67
N VAL A 36 -6.78 -7.52 0.34
CA VAL A 36 -5.55 -7.94 1.03
C VAL A 36 -4.46 -6.88 0.86
N LEU A 37 -4.26 -6.39 -0.34
CA LEU A 37 -3.27 -5.33 -0.61
C LEU A 37 -3.59 -4.06 0.18
N VAL A 38 -4.83 -3.60 0.17
CA VAL A 38 -5.24 -2.40 0.91
C VAL A 38 -4.99 -2.58 2.41
N GLY A 39 -5.27 -3.76 2.96
CA GLY A 39 -4.98 -4.07 4.37
C GLY A 39 -3.49 -3.97 4.71
N LEU A 40 -2.63 -4.48 3.85
CA LEU A 40 -1.16 -4.38 4.02
C LEU A 40 -0.68 -2.93 3.92
N LEU A 41 -1.17 -2.19 2.95
CA LEU A 41 -0.82 -0.79 2.77
C LEU A 41 -1.30 0.08 3.93
N ARG A 42 -2.44 -0.27 4.52
CA ARG A 42 -2.94 0.42 5.73
C ARG A 42 -1.99 0.26 6.91
N GLN A 43 -1.51 -0.95 7.16
CA GLN A 43 -0.52 -1.19 8.21
C GLN A 43 0.77 -0.41 7.94
N TYR A 44 1.21 -0.41 6.70
CA TYR A 44 2.38 0.35 6.27
C TYR A 44 2.18 1.86 6.47
N ALA A 45 1.05 2.41 6.04
CA ALA A 45 0.74 3.83 6.15
C ALA A 45 0.68 4.28 7.62
N ASP A 46 0.03 3.50 8.46
CA ASP A 46 -0.11 3.81 9.89
C ASP A 46 1.25 3.85 10.59
N HIS A 47 2.12 2.89 10.32
CA HIS A 47 3.43 2.83 10.95
C HIS A 47 4.42 3.85 10.38
N SER A 48 4.46 4.01 9.07
CA SER A 48 5.37 4.94 8.39
C SER A 48 4.91 6.39 8.48
N ARG A 49 3.65 6.64 8.83
CA ARG A 49 3.01 7.97 8.84
C ARG A 49 3.04 8.67 7.49
N ARG A 50 3.09 7.90 6.41
CA ARG A 50 3.04 8.42 5.05
C ARG A 50 1.63 8.31 4.50
N ARG A 51 1.25 9.28 3.68
CA ARG A 51 0.02 9.20 2.90
C ARG A 51 0.22 8.15 1.81
N VAL A 52 -0.71 7.21 1.69
CA VAL A 52 -0.68 6.18 0.65
C VAL A 52 -1.98 6.23 -0.14
N THR A 53 -1.87 6.30 -1.45
CA THR A 53 -2.98 6.20 -2.38
C THR A 53 -2.71 5.06 -3.34
N VAL A 54 -3.60 4.08 -3.40
CA VAL A 54 -3.53 3.00 -4.37
C VAL A 54 -4.56 3.21 -5.45
N VAL A 55 -4.12 3.09 -6.70
CA VAL A 55 -4.97 3.30 -7.87
C VAL A 55 -5.14 1.98 -8.61
N PHE A 56 -6.38 1.60 -8.83
CA PHE A 56 -6.74 0.42 -9.62
C PHE A 56 -7.45 0.83 -10.91
N ASP A 57 -7.28 0.02 -11.93
CA ASP A 57 -7.98 0.20 -13.19
C ASP A 57 -9.46 -0.21 -13.03
N ALA A 58 -10.38 0.68 -13.44
CA ALA A 58 -11.83 0.45 -13.32
C ALA A 58 -12.32 -0.71 -14.17
N TYR A 59 -11.58 -1.08 -15.22
CA TYR A 59 -11.94 -2.18 -16.10
C TYR A 59 -12.10 -3.51 -15.37
N ALA A 60 -11.40 -3.68 -14.28
CA ALA A 60 -11.45 -4.89 -13.48
C ALA A 60 -12.43 -4.81 -12.30
N ALA A 61 -13.01 -3.64 -12.04
CA ALA A 61 -14.04 -3.47 -11.01
C ALA A 61 -15.42 -3.60 -11.69
N LYS A 62 -16.02 -4.77 -11.63
CA LYS A 62 -17.40 -5.01 -12.11
C LYS A 62 -18.44 -4.18 -11.33
N HIS A 63 -18.06 -3.64 -10.21
CA HIS A 63 -18.88 -2.77 -9.38
C HIS A 63 -18.05 -1.55 -9.06
N LYS A 64 -18.59 -0.36 -9.36
CA LYS A 64 -18.06 0.85 -8.78
C LYS A 64 -18.02 0.63 -7.28
N ALA A 65 -16.86 0.74 -6.67
CA ALA A 65 -16.80 0.90 -5.24
C ALA A 65 -17.60 2.17 -4.94
N GLU A 66 -18.85 1.97 -4.53
CA GLU A 66 -19.63 3.04 -4.00
C GLU A 66 -18.94 3.51 -2.74
N GLY A 67 -18.49 4.74 -2.81
CA GLY A 67 -17.88 5.35 -1.66
C GLY A 67 -16.38 5.45 -1.76
N LYS A 68 -15.93 6.67 -1.84
CA LYS A 68 -14.65 7.11 -1.37
C LYS A 68 -14.66 6.94 0.14
N GLU A 69 -14.61 5.71 0.64
CA GLU A 69 -14.37 5.53 2.05
C GLU A 69 -12.89 5.76 2.31
N PRO A 70 -12.53 6.85 3.00
CA PRO A 70 -11.17 7.00 3.48
C PRO A 70 -10.96 5.95 4.56
N THR A 71 -10.44 4.80 4.17
CA THR A 71 -9.95 3.83 5.11
C THR A 71 -8.63 4.37 5.65
N HIS A 72 -8.69 4.91 6.86
CA HIS A 72 -7.58 5.29 7.72
C HIS A 72 -6.17 5.28 7.07
N GLY A 73 -5.75 6.41 6.48
CA GLY A 73 -4.40 6.59 5.95
C GLY A 73 -4.17 6.06 4.53
N VAL A 74 -5.07 5.26 3.98
CA VAL A 74 -4.98 4.74 2.60
C VAL A 74 -6.20 5.18 1.81
N GLU A 75 -5.95 5.89 0.70
CA GLU A 75 -6.98 6.20 -0.28
C GLU A 75 -6.98 5.13 -1.36
N VAL A 76 -8.16 4.66 -1.73
CA VAL A 76 -8.33 3.71 -2.84
C VAL A 76 -9.08 4.43 -3.96
N LEU A 77 -8.43 4.54 -5.11
CA LEU A 77 -9.02 5.19 -6.29
C LEU A 77 -9.15 4.18 -7.43
N PHE A 78 -10.20 4.34 -8.20
CA PHE A 78 -10.40 3.60 -9.45
C PHE A 78 -10.40 4.58 -10.61
N SER A 79 -9.78 4.19 -11.73
CA SER A 79 -9.84 5.00 -12.94
C SER A 79 -11.28 5.05 -13.47
N GLU A 80 -11.62 6.13 -14.15
CA GLU A 80 -12.89 6.24 -14.85
C GLU A 80 -12.91 5.29 -16.06
N ARG A 81 -14.12 4.95 -16.51
CA ARG A 81 -14.32 4.12 -17.69
C ARG A 81 -13.61 4.74 -18.90
N GLY A 82 -12.78 3.94 -19.59
CA GLY A 82 -11.99 4.39 -20.73
C GLY A 82 -10.67 5.06 -20.36
N LYS A 83 -10.35 5.16 -19.06
CA LYS A 83 -9.07 5.66 -18.57
C LYS A 83 -8.35 4.56 -17.80
N THR A 84 -7.02 4.69 -17.71
CA THR A 84 -6.16 3.74 -17.01
C THR A 84 -5.75 4.26 -15.63
N ALA A 85 -5.21 3.38 -14.79
CA ALA A 85 -4.59 3.79 -13.53
C ALA A 85 -3.45 4.78 -13.77
N ASP A 86 -2.67 4.60 -14.85
CA ASP A 86 -1.60 5.52 -15.25
C ASP A 86 -2.12 6.95 -15.44
N ASP A 87 -3.26 7.10 -16.12
CA ASP A 87 -3.89 8.42 -16.34
C ASP A 87 -4.22 9.11 -15.02
N VAL A 88 -4.73 8.35 -14.05
CA VAL A 88 -5.07 8.89 -12.73
C VAL A 88 -3.81 9.31 -11.99
N ILE A 89 -2.78 8.47 -11.98
CA ILE A 89 -1.50 8.75 -11.31
C ILE A 89 -0.85 10.00 -11.91
N GLU A 90 -0.78 10.09 -13.23
CA GLU A 90 -0.21 11.26 -13.91
C GLU A 90 -0.97 12.54 -13.57
N ARG A 91 -2.30 12.47 -13.50
CA ARG A 91 -3.13 13.61 -13.13
C ARG A 91 -2.88 14.07 -11.69
N LEU A 92 -2.75 13.12 -10.76
CA LEU A 92 -2.46 13.42 -9.36
C LEU A 92 -1.08 14.05 -9.20
N VAL A 93 -0.07 13.56 -9.92
CA VAL A 93 1.27 14.14 -9.92
C VAL A 93 1.23 15.56 -10.50
N ALA A 94 0.56 15.75 -11.64
CA ALA A 94 0.44 17.05 -12.30
C ALA A 94 -0.23 18.10 -11.40
N GLY A 95 -1.22 17.68 -10.61
CA GLY A 95 -1.98 18.57 -9.71
C GLY A 95 -1.28 18.91 -8.40
N THR A 96 -0.11 18.36 -8.15
CA THR A 96 0.62 18.56 -6.88
C THR A 96 1.69 19.63 -7.04
N GLY A 97 1.78 20.52 -6.05
CA GLY A 97 2.76 21.62 -6.08
C GLY A 97 4.21 21.15 -5.93
N ASP A 98 4.48 20.33 -4.93
CA ASP A 98 5.81 19.77 -4.67
C ASP A 98 5.87 18.30 -5.11
N LYS A 99 6.19 18.11 -6.38
CA LYS A 99 6.23 16.78 -7.01
C LYS A 99 7.37 15.90 -6.47
N GLY A 100 8.46 16.50 -5.99
CA GLY A 100 9.58 15.77 -5.42
C GLY A 100 9.25 15.02 -4.12
N LYS A 101 8.12 15.34 -3.49
CA LYS A 101 7.60 14.64 -2.31
C LYS A 101 6.69 13.46 -2.65
N ILE A 102 6.46 13.19 -3.92
CA ILE A 102 5.66 12.06 -4.37
C ILE A 102 6.58 10.92 -4.79
N LEU A 103 6.30 9.73 -4.30
CA LEU A 103 6.90 8.49 -4.77
C LEU A 103 5.84 7.68 -5.51
N VAL A 104 6.06 7.40 -6.79
CA VAL A 104 5.19 6.56 -7.60
C VAL A 104 5.75 5.14 -7.62
N VAL A 105 4.94 4.18 -7.22
CA VAL A 105 5.27 2.75 -7.24
C VAL A 105 4.64 2.12 -8.46
N THR A 106 5.46 1.77 -9.43
CA THR A 106 5.02 1.13 -10.68
C THR A 106 6.13 0.28 -11.28
N SER A 107 5.73 -0.79 -11.95
CA SER A 107 6.64 -1.63 -12.74
C SER A 107 6.62 -1.26 -14.24
N ASP A 108 5.78 -0.31 -14.64
CA ASP A 108 5.70 0.17 -16.02
C ASP A 108 6.76 1.24 -16.28
N ASN A 109 7.71 0.94 -17.16
CA ASN A 109 8.81 1.84 -17.50
C ASN A 109 8.34 3.14 -18.17
N ALA A 110 7.32 3.07 -19.02
CA ALA A 110 6.77 4.26 -19.67
C ALA A 110 6.14 5.21 -18.64
N GLU A 111 5.39 4.68 -17.71
CA GLU A 111 4.82 5.45 -16.62
C GLU A 111 5.92 6.08 -15.73
N ARG A 112 6.95 5.30 -15.38
CA ARG A 112 8.08 5.79 -14.62
C ARG A 112 8.73 6.99 -15.28
N GLN A 113 9.04 6.88 -16.57
CA GLN A 113 9.64 7.97 -17.35
C GLN A 113 8.76 9.21 -17.36
N THR A 114 7.47 9.03 -17.54
CA THR A 114 6.51 10.14 -17.58
C THR A 114 6.48 10.91 -16.26
N VAL A 115 6.29 10.22 -15.13
CA VAL A 115 6.18 10.89 -13.82
C VAL A 115 7.53 11.43 -13.34
N GLU A 116 8.64 10.79 -13.68
CA GLU A 116 9.98 11.32 -13.40
C GLU A 116 10.23 12.63 -14.18
N ALA A 117 9.82 12.69 -15.43
CA ALA A 117 9.90 13.91 -16.23
C ALA A 117 9.05 15.05 -15.62
N MET A 118 8.00 14.70 -14.90
CA MET A 118 7.17 15.68 -14.17
C MET A 118 7.80 16.10 -12.83
N GLY A 119 8.81 15.42 -12.33
CA GLY A 119 9.51 15.73 -11.10
C GLY A 119 9.25 14.79 -9.93
N ALA A 120 8.43 13.75 -10.09
CA ALA A 120 8.18 12.76 -9.05
C ALA A 120 9.34 11.76 -8.93
N GLN A 121 9.46 11.15 -7.74
CA GLN A 121 10.32 10.00 -7.53
C GLN A 121 9.59 8.73 -7.93
N THR A 122 10.32 7.70 -8.34
CA THR A 122 9.73 6.41 -8.67
C THR A 122 10.46 5.25 -8.01
N THR A 123 9.77 4.17 -7.80
CA THR A 123 10.33 2.89 -7.37
C THR A 123 9.56 1.75 -8.02
N SER A 124 10.20 0.60 -8.16
CA SER A 124 9.53 -0.60 -8.65
C SER A 124 8.63 -1.19 -7.57
N ALA A 125 7.67 -2.01 -7.99
CA ALA A 125 6.81 -2.74 -7.06
C ALA A 125 7.63 -3.69 -6.17
N GLU A 126 8.69 -4.31 -6.71
CA GLU A 126 9.57 -5.22 -5.98
C GLU A 126 10.37 -4.52 -4.87
N VAL A 127 10.93 -3.35 -5.18
CA VAL A 127 11.67 -2.55 -4.18
C VAL A 127 10.71 -2.06 -3.09
N PHE A 128 9.53 -1.63 -3.47
CA PHE A 128 8.51 -1.20 -2.50
C PHE A 128 8.07 -2.35 -1.59
N GLU A 129 8.00 -3.57 -2.11
CA GLU A 129 7.70 -4.75 -1.28
C GLU A 129 8.68 -4.89 -0.12
N ALA A 130 9.97 -4.70 -0.38
CA ALA A 130 11.00 -4.80 0.65
C ALA A 130 10.74 -3.79 1.79
N ASP A 131 10.35 -2.58 1.47
CA ASP A 131 10.00 -1.54 2.46
C ASP A 131 8.77 -1.93 3.27
N VAL A 132 7.73 -2.42 2.61
CA VAL A 132 6.50 -2.87 3.28
C VAL A 132 6.79 -4.07 4.19
N GLU A 133 7.53 -5.05 3.71
CA GLU A 133 7.92 -6.23 4.50
C GLU A 133 8.72 -5.86 5.75
N ALA A 134 9.63 -4.89 5.64
CA ALA A 134 10.39 -4.40 6.78
C ALA A 134 9.47 -3.80 7.86
N VAL A 135 8.50 -2.99 7.46
CA VAL A 135 7.51 -2.39 8.37
C VAL A 135 6.64 -3.47 9.02
N LEU A 136 6.16 -4.44 8.25
CA LEU A 136 5.34 -5.52 8.78
C LEU A 136 6.10 -6.38 9.78
N ARG A 137 7.40 -6.61 9.57
CA ARG A 137 8.25 -7.33 10.52
C ARG A 137 8.46 -6.56 11.81
N GLU A 138 8.65 -5.25 11.75
CA GLU A 138 8.72 -4.40 12.93
C GLU A 138 7.42 -4.46 13.74
N LEU A 139 6.27 -4.34 13.09
CA LEU A 139 4.97 -4.44 13.74
C LEU A 139 4.76 -5.81 14.40
N ALA A 140 5.13 -6.90 13.74
CA ALA A 140 5.07 -8.25 14.30
C ALA A 140 5.98 -8.40 15.52
N GLY A 141 7.16 -7.78 15.51
CA GLY A 141 8.08 -7.72 16.65
C GLY A 141 7.48 -6.97 17.84
N MET A 142 6.87 -5.82 17.61
CA MET A 142 6.18 -5.03 18.64
C MET A 142 5.02 -5.80 19.28
N VAL A 143 4.20 -6.46 18.48
CA VAL A 143 3.09 -7.29 18.96
C VAL A 143 3.60 -8.43 19.84
N ARG A 144 4.67 -9.12 19.44
CA ARG A 144 5.29 -10.20 20.22
C ARG A 144 5.83 -9.71 21.56
N LEU A 145 6.51 -8.57 21.60
CA LEU A 145 7.01 -7.96 22.82
C LEU A 145 5.87 -7.59 23.76
N HIS A 146 4.80 -7.01 23.25
CA HIS A 146 3.64 -6.65 24.03
C HIS A 146 2.93 -7.87 24.62
N THR A 147 2.80 -8.95 23.86
CA THR A 147 2.23 -10.22 24.33
C THR A 147 3.10 -10.85 25.40
N ARG A 148 4.44 -10.83 25.26
CA ARG A 148 5.37 -11.32 26.28
C ARG A 148 5.26 -10.53 27.59
N ARG A 149 5.15 -9.20 27.54
CA ARG A 149 4.96 -8.36 28.71
C ARG A 149 3.67 -8.65 29.45
N ARG A 150 2.59 -8.98 28.74
CA ARG A 150 1.32 -9.39 29.34
C ARG A 150 1.38 -10.76 30.00
N SER A 151 2.17 -11.71 29.45
CA SER A 151 2.33 -13.05 30.00
C SER A 151 3.28 -13.12 31.22
N ILE A 152 4.07 -12.09 31.44
CA ILE A 152 4.97 -11.95 32.60
C ILE A 152 4.36 -11.04 33.68
N GLY A 153 3.04 -10.90 33.67
CA GLY A 153 2.35 -10.22 34.77
C GLY A 153 2.61 -10.90 36.10
N PRO A 154 2.52 -10.19 37.23
CA PRO A 154 2.89 -10.74 38.54
C PRO A 154 2.17 -12.06 38.77
N ARG A 155 2.93 -13.09 39.10
CA ARG A 155 2.36 -14.38 39.50
C ARG A 155 1.54 -14.14 40.77
N HIS A 156 0.37 -14.72 40.81
CA HIS A 156 -0.56 -14.60 41.91
C HIS A 156 0.01 -15.10 43.25
N ASP A 157 1.21 -15.69 43.23
CA ASP A 157 1.85 -16.32 44.36
C ASP A 157 2.67 -15.36 45.24
N ASP A 158 2.79 -14.08 44.85
CA ASP A 158 3.55 -13.07 45.61
C ASP A 158 2.70 -12.32 46.64
N TRP A 159 1.47 -12.77 46.91
CA TRP A 159 0.56 -12.17 47.87
C TRP A 159 0.19 -13.14 49.01
N GLU A 160 1.17 -13.65 49.72
CA GLU A 160 0.91 -14.21 51.04
C GLU A 160 1.26 -13.17 52.12
N PRO A 161 0.32 -12.91 53.09
CA PRO A 161 0.55 -11.97 54.20
C PRO A 161 1.57 -12.50 55.22
#